data_7f772c1e29308435178f1bc810ff3142
#
_entry.id   7f772c1e29308435178f1bc810ff3142
#
_cell.length_a   1.000
_cell.length_b   1.000
_cell.length_c   1.000
_cell.angle_alpha   90.00
_cell.angle_beta   90.00
_cell.angle_gamma   90.00
#
_symmetry.space_group_name_H-M   'P 1'
#
loop_
_entity.id
_entity.type
_entity.pdbx_description
1 polymer ?
#
loop_
_entity_poly.entity_id
_entity_poly.type
_entity_poly.pdbx_seq_one_letter_code
_entity_poly.pdbx_strand_id
1 'polypeptide(L)'
;MILLEDTRNPVAKHQNIHDYCDRVGVQIERTKLYVGDYTLPTNQSVCVDTKAGLQEVYGNLVIDYARFKREALRSGAAKIKLVVLVEEPHIETLADVTMWQNPRAVRWKKIHDAHLQGKMHEIKIADRPPESSVKLAQKMAQISRQFGIVWKFCAPDETGERIIDMLGGVGP
;
A
#
# COMPACT_ATOMS: atom_id res chain seq x y z
N MET A 1 7.07 18.10 16.21
CA MET A 1 6.59 18.01 14.81
C MET A 1 5.12 17.65 14.84
N ILE A 2 4.31 18.17 13.90
CA ILE A 2 2.91 17.78 13.73
C ILE A 2 2.81 16.97 12.46
N LEU A 3 2.17 15.79 12.55
CA LEU A 3 1.83 14.92 11.44
C LEU A 3 0.31 14.98 11.22
N LEU A 4 -0.14 15.28 10.01
CA LEU A 4 -1.56 15.22 9.65
C LEU A 4 -1.93 13.81 9.20
N GLU A 5 -3.00 13.24 9.78
CA GLU A 5 -3.57 11.94 9.41
C GLU A 5 -4.98 12.10 8.83
N ASP A 6 -5.30 11.34 7.78
CA ASP A 6 -6.63 11.37 7.17
C ASP A 6 -7.70 10.77 8.12
N THR A 7 -8.78 11.51 8.34
CA THR A 7 -9.90 11.06 9.19
C THR A 7 -10.67 9.88 8.63
N ARG A 8 -10.52 9.55 7.36
CA ARG A 8 -11.16 8.38 6.73
C ARG A 8 -10.54 7.05 7.15
N ASN A 9 -9.32 7.10 7.71
CA ASN A 9 -8.64 5.90 8.18
C ASN A 9 -9.13 5.51 9.59
N PRO A 10 -9.46 4.24 9.82
CA PRO A 10 -9.73 3.75 11.16
C PRO A 10 -8.46 3.82 12.03
N VAL A 11 -8.54 4.43 13.21
CA VAL A 11 -7.39 4.56 14.13
C VAL A 11 -6.74 3.21 14.43
N ALA A 12 -7.56 2.19 14.66
CA ALA A 12 -7.07 0.85 14.99
C ALA A 12 -6.17 0.22 13.90
N LYS A 13 -6.32 0.64 12.64
CA LYS A 13 -5.46 0.17 11.53
C LYS A 13 -4.05 0.74 11.62
N HIS A 14 -3.89 1.89 12.27
CA HIS A 14 -2.66 2.68 12.29
C HIS A 14 -2.04 2.78 13.69
N GLN A 15 -2.42 1.88 14.61
CA GLN A 15 -1.97 1.93 15.99
C GLN A 15 -0.44 1.89 16.13
N ASN A 16 0.25 1.07 15.34
CA ASN A 16 1.71 1.02 15.30
C ASN A 16 2.36 2.37 14.97
N ILE A 17 1.73 3.15 14.09
CA ILE A 17 2.20 4.49 13.69
C ILE A 17 1.97 5.48 14.85
N HIS A 18 0.79 5.42 15.50
CA HIS A 18 0.48 6.24 16.66
C HIS A 18 1.45 5.96 17.82
N ASP A 19 1.68 4.68 18.13
CA ASP A 19 2.62 4.26 19.18
C ASP A 19 4.06 4.73 18.90
N TYR A 20 4.47 4.72 17.63
CA TYR A 20 5.77 5.26 17.23
C TYR A 20 5.81 6.76 17.43
N CYS A 21 4.82 7.51 16.94
CA CYS A 21 4.73 8.97 17.04
C CYS A 21 4.75 9.43 18.50
N ASP A 22 4.00 8.76 19.38
CA ASP A 22 3.97 9.04 20.82
C ASP A 22 5.35 8.86 21.43
N ARG A 23 6.07 7.78 21.08
CA ARG A 23 7.41 7.48 21.59
C ARG A 23 8.45 8.53 21.19
N VAL A 24 8.34 9.10 19.98
CA VAL A 24 9.32 10.10 19.47
C VAL A 24 8.84 11.54 19.61
N GLY A 25 7.70 11.78 20.29
CA GLY A 25 7.17 13.11 20.55
C GLY A 25 6.61 13.83 19.33
N VAL A 26 6.07 13.07 18.36
CA VAL A 26 5.35 13.60 17.18
C VAL A 26 3.85 13.64 17.49
N GLN A 27 3.25 14.82 17.38
CA GLN A 27 1.83 15.00 17.57
C GLN A 27 1.08 14.64 16.28
N ILE A 28 0.05 13.79 16.37
CA ILE A 28 -0.85 13.48 15.26
C ILE A 28 -2.10 14.36 15.36
N GLU A 29 -2.39 15.08 14.27
CA GLU A 29 -3.65 15.81 14.09
C GLU A 29 -4.46 15.18 12.97
N ARG A 30 -5.71 14.80 13.27
CA ARG A 30 -6.58 14.15 12.31
C ARG A 30 -7.44 15.17 11.56
N THR A 31 -7.29 15.17 10.25
CA THR A 31 -8.05 16.04 9.33
C THR A 31 -8.30 15.31 8.02
N LYS A 32 -9.28 15.78 7.23
CA LYS A 32 -9.55 15.22 5.91
C LYS A 32 -8.48 15.67 4.92
N LEU A 33 -7.67 14.73 4.44
CA LEU A 33 -6.66 14.98 3.43
C LEU A 33 -7.23 14.93 2.01
N TYR A 34 -6.60 15.63 1.09
CA TYR A 34 -6.98 15.61 -0.32
C TYR A 34 -6.59 14.30 -1.00
N VAL A 35 -5.39 13.77 -0.71
CA VAL A 35 -4.88 12.46 -1.13
C VAL A 35 -4.00 11.86 -0.04
N GLY A 36 -3.86 10.52 -0.05
CA GLY A 36 -3.01 9.79 0.88
C GLY A 36 -3.55 9.78 2.31
N ASP A 37 -2.76 9.22 3.20
CA ASP A 37 -3.07 8.98 4.60
C ASP A 37 -2.35 9.97 5.54
N TYR A 38 -1.14 10.40 5.16
CA TYR A 38 -0.25 11.23 5.99
C TYR A 38 0.42 12.34 5.19
N THR A 39 0.55 13.53 5.81
CA THR A 39 1.33 14.66 5.29
C THR A 39 1.74 15.61 6.42
N LEU A 40 2.56 16.63 6.11
CA LEU A 40 2.88 17.69 7.07
C LEU A 40 2.03 18.95 6.84
N PRO A 41 1.61 19.67 7.89
CA PRO A 41 0.90 20.96 7.73
C PRO A 41 1.75 22.01 7.01
N THR A 42 3.07 21.94 7.19
CA THR A 42 4.04 22.87 6.60
C THR A 42 4.41 22.54 5.16
N ASN A 43 4.18 21.28 4.72
CA ASN A 43 4.50 20.84 3.36
C ASN A 43 3.55 19.74 2.91
N GLN A 44 2.46 20.11 2.25
CA GLN A 44 1.48 19.16 1.70
C GLN A 44 1.79 18.77 0.24
N SER A 45 2.94 19.13 -0.30
CA SER A 45 3.36 18.71 -1.64
C SER A 45 3.81 17.24 -1.71
N VAL A 46 3.97 16.58 -0.55
CA VAL A 46 4.25 15.16 -0.42
C VAL A 46 3.21 14.53 0.49
N CYS A 47 2.59 13.44 0.06
CA CYS A 47 1.70 12.62 0.88
C CYS A 47 2.15 11.17 0.85
N VAL A 48 1.97 10.48 1.97
CA VAL A 48 2.18 9.04 2.10
C VAL A 48 0.82 8.36 2.20
N ASP A 49 0.63 7.32 1.40
CA ASP A 49 -0.52 6.41 1.44
C ASP A 49 -0.03 5.04 1.89
N THR A 50 -0.56 4.50 2.96
CA THR A 50 -0.11 3.23 3.56
C THR A 50 -0.92 2.05 3.07
N LYS A 51 -0.25 0.92 2.86
CA LYS A 51 -0.87 -0.36 2.48
C LYS A 51 -0.37 -1.48 3.38
N ALA A 52 -1.29 -2.19 4.00
CA ALA A 52 -1.01 -3.30 4.91
C ALA A 52 -0.48 -4.56 4.19
N GLY A 53 0.26 -4.41 3.10
CA GLY A 53 0.91 -5.44 2.33
C GLY A 53 0.52 -5.50 0.86
N LEU A 54 1.19 -6.36 0.12
CA LEU A 54 0.99 -6.55 -1.32
C LEU A 54 -0.40 -7.12 -1.67
N GLN A 55 -1.10 -7.76 -0.74
CA GLN A 55 -2.49 -8.15 -0.96
C GLN A 55 -3.43 -6.95 -1.13
N GLU A 56 -3.23 -5.89 -0.34
CA GLU A 56 -4.00 -4.65 -0.46
C GLU A 56 -3.65 -3.94 -1.77
N VAL A 57 -2.36 -3.85 -2.12
CA VAL A 57 -1.90 -3.33 -3.41
C VAL A 57 -2.53 -4.09 -4.56
N TYR A 58 -2.53 -5.43 -4.51
CA TYR A 58 -3.19 -6.27 -5.50
C TYR A 58 -4.69 -5.92 -5.63
N GLY A 59 -5.38 -5.78 -4.52
CA GLY A 59 -6.79 -5.37 -4.49
C GLY A 59 -7.01 -4.03 -5.19
N ASN A 60 -6.17 -3.04 -4.89
CA ASN A 60 -6.26 -1.70 -5.48
C ASN A 60 -5.91 -1.66 -6.97
N LEU A 61 -4.93 -2.44 -7.42
CA LEU A 61 -4.44 -2.34 -8.80
C LEU A 61 -5.09 -3.33 -9.76
N VAL A 62 -5.59 -4.46 -9.28
CA VAL A 62 -6.14 -5.53 -10.11
C VAL A 62 -7.66 -5.58 -10.01
N ILE A 63 -8.22 -5.40 -8.80
CA ILE A 63 -9.65 -5.55 -8.56
C ILE A 63 -10.38 -4.20 -8.65
N ASP A 64 -9.89 -3.17 -7.96
CA ASP A 64 -10.52 -1.83 -7.90
C ASP A 64 -9.60 -0.74 -8.46
N TYR A 65 -9.06 -0.95 -9.64
CA TYR A 65 -8.14 -0.01 -10.29
C TYR A 65 -8.74 1.38 -10.50
N ALA A 66 -10.04 1.45 -10.76
CA ALA A 66 -10.71 2.73 -11.02
C ALA A 66 -10.63 3.68 -9.82
N ARG A 67 -10.74 3.17 -8.59
CA ARG A 67 -10.60 3.96 -7.36
C ARG A 67 -9.18 4.47 -7.20
N PHE A 68 -8.19 3.60 -7.31
CA PHE A 68 -6.78 3.95 -7.20
C PHE A 68 -6.37 4.97 -8.27
N LYS A 69 -6.80 4.77 -9.52
CA LYS A 69 -6.55 5.71 -10.63
C LYS A 69 -7.10 7.11 -10.36
N ARG A 70 -8.30 7.21 -9.77
CA ARG A 70 -8.87 8.53 -9.40
C ARG A 70 -7.99 9.25 -8.37
N GLU A 71 -7.43 8.54 -7.41
CA GLU A 71 -6.52 9.09 -6.41
C GLU A 71 -5.20 9.55 -7.04
N ALA A 72 -4.60 8.71 -7.89
CA ALA A 72 -3.40 9.05 -8.64
C ALA A 72 -3.59 10.28 -9.54
N LEU A 73 -4.75 10.42 -10.19
CA LEU A 73 -5.07 11.60 -11.00
C LEU A 73 -5.25 12.86 -10.12
N ARG A 74 -5.89 12.73 -8.94
CA ARG A 74 -6.02 13.87 -8.01
C ARG A 74 -4.66 14.35 -7.52
N SER A 75 -3.76 13.42 -7.17
CA SER A 75 -2.40 13.78 -6.72
C SER A 75 -1.63 14.53 -7.81
N GLY A 76 -1.69 14.03 -9.05
CA GLY A 76 -1.07 14.69 -10.20
C GLY A 76 -1.64 16.10 -10.48
N ALA A 77 -2.98 16.24 -10.47
CA ALA A 77 -3.64 17.52 -10.69
C ALA A 77 -3.28 18.58 -9.61
N ALA A 78 -3.12 18.14 -8.36
CA ALA A 78 -2.70 19.00 -7.26
C ALA A 78 -1.18 19.17 -7.14
N LYS A 79 -0.39 18.54 -8.01
CA LYS A 79 1.09 18.50 -7.96
C LYS A 79 1.61 17.94 -6.62
N ILE A 80 0.87 17.00 -6.03
CA ILE A 80 1.26 16.31 -4.80
C ILE A 80 2.01 15.03 -5.19
N LYS A 81 3.23 14.87 -4.69
CA LYS A 81 3.99 13.63 -4.82
C LYS A 81 3.37 12.57 -3.90
N LEU A 82 2.72 11.57 -4.48
CA LEU A 82 2.15 10.47 -3.74
C LEU A 82 3.19 9.34 -3.59
N VAL A 83 3.55 9.04 -2.34
CA VAL A 83 4.38 7.90 -1.98
C VAL A 83 3.46 6.83 -1.40
N VAL A 84 3.46 5.64 -1.99
CA VAL A 84 2.74 4.49 -1.44
C VAL A 84 3.73 3.64 -0.65
N LEU A 85 3.55 3.60 0.66
CA LEU A 85 4.35 2.80 1.59
C LEU A 85 3.63 1.48 1.85
N VAL A 86 4.28 0.38 1.49
CA VAL A 86 3.72 -0.98 1.59
C VAL A 86 4.39 -1.73 2.74
N GLU A 87 3.60 -2.18 3.71
CA GLU A 87 4.06 -2.97 4.84
C GLU A 87 4.25 -4.44 4.42
N GLU A 88 5.35 -4.73 3.76
CA GLU A 88 5.64 -6.09 3.30
C GLU A 88 7.07 -6.48 3.70
N PRO A 89 7.24 -7.31 4.74
CA PRO A 89 8.54 -7.80 5.16
C PRO A 89 9.26 -8.50 4.00
N HIS A 90 10.57 -8.33 3.89
CA HIS A 90 11.42 -8.97 2.87
C HIS A 90 11.25 -8.45 1.43
N ILE A 91 10.48 -7.37 1.23
CA ILE A 91 10.39 -6.65 -0.04
C ILE A 91 11.01 -5.27 0.14
N GLU A 92 12.02 -4.94 -0.62
CA GLU A 92 12.72 -3.64 -0.57
C GLU A 92 12.50 -2.85 -1.86
N THR A 93 12.36 -3.56 -2.98
CA THR A 93 12.25 -2.97 -4.31
C THR A 93 11.08 -3.54 -5.12
N LEU A 94 10.72 -2.86 -6.20
CA LEU A 94 9.73 -3.39 -7.16
C LEU A 94 10.18 -4.72 -7.81
N ALA A 95 11.49 -4.97 -7.90
CA ALA A 95 11.99 -6.23 -8.43
C ALA A 95 11.65 -7.40 -7.49
N ASP A 96 11.73 -7.18 -6.17
CA ASP A 96 11.45 -8.21 -5.17
C ASP A 96 9.97 -8.61 -5.17
N VAL A 97 9.08 -7.71 -5.59
CA VAL A 97 7.64 -8.02 -5.74
C VAL A 97 7.42 -9.22 -6.67
N THR A 98 8.31 -9.47 -7.61
CA THR A 98 8.22 -10.63 -8.51
C THR A 98 8.32 -11.96 -7.77
N MET A 99 8.96 -11.98 -6.59
CA MET A 99 9.14 -13.16 -5.73
C MET A 99 7.99 -13.33 -4.71
N TRP A 100 7.11 -12.34 -4.59
CA TRP A 100 6.00 -12.40 -3.64
C TRP A 100 5.04 -13.55 -3.97
N GLN A 101 4.75 -14.36 -2.96
CA GLN A 101 3.78 -15.44 -3.10
C GLN A 101 2.36 -14.90 -2.89
N ASN A 102 1.66 -14.61 -3.99
CA ASN A 102 0.27 -14.15 -3.91
C ASN A 102 -0.63 -15.20 -3.23
N PRO A 103 -1.13 -14.95 -2.01
CA PRO A 103 -1.95 -15.93 -1.27
C PRO A 103 -3.23 -16.32 -2.01
N ARG A 104 -3.78 -15.43 -2.85
CA ARG A 104 -4.94 -15.72 -3.70
C ARG A 104 -4.60 -16.77 -4.76
N ALA A 105 -3.40 -16.68 -5.35
CA ALA A 105 -2.94 -17.65 -6.35
C ALA A 105 -2.64 -19.01 -5.71
N VAL A 106 -2.02 -19.00 -4.53
CA VAL A 106 -1.76 -20.23 -3.75
C VAL A 106 -3.08 -20.93 -3.40
N ARG A 107 -4.08 -20.17 -2.89
CA ARG A 107 -5.40 -20.71 -2.56
C ARG A 107 -6.12 -21.22 -3.80
N TRP A 108 -6.09 -20.47 -4.89
CA TRP A 108 -6.72 -20.86 -6.15
C TRP A 108 -6.15 -22.20 -6.65
N LYS A 109 -4.81 -22.29 -6.70
CA LYS A 109 -4.13 -23.51 -7.12
C LYS A 109 -4.51 -24.72 -6.27
N LYS A 110 -4.51 -24.56 -4.94
CA LYS A 110 -4.88 -25.64 -4.01
C LYS A 110 -6.29 -26.17 -4.28
N ILE A 111 -7.27 -25.28 -4.49
CA ILE A 111 -8.66 -25.67 -4.74
C ILE A 111 -8.80 -26.27 -6.15
N HIS A 112 -8.17 -25.68 -7.15
CA HIS A 112 -8.17 -26.17 -8.53
C HIS A 112 -7.60 -27.59 -8.62
N ASP A 113 -6.44 -27.85 -8.00
CA ASP A 113 -5.81 -29.18 -7.99
C ASP A 113 -6.71 -30.21 -7.26
N ALA A 114 -7.42 -29.80 -6.19
CA ALA A 114 -8.38 -30.68 -5.51
C ALA A 114 -9.61 -31.00 -6.37
N HIS A 115 -10.10 -30.05 -7.19
CA HIS A 115 -11.15 -30.29 -8.17
C HIS A 115 -10.73 -31.32 -9.23
N LEU A 116 -9.51 -31.17 -9.79
CA LEU A 116 -8.97 -32.11 -10.78
C LEU A 116 -8.83 -33.53 -10.22
N GLN A 117 -8.60 -33.68 -8.91
CA GLN A 117 -8.51 -34.95 -8.22
C GLN A 117 -9.87 -35.50 -7.77
N GLY A 118 -10.98 -34.82 -8.07
CA GLY A 118 -12.32 -35.23 -7.66
C GLY A 118 -12.59 -35.13 -6.15
N LYS A 119 -11.73 -34.44 -5.40
CA LYS A 119 -11.79 -34.35 -3.94
C LYS A 119 -12.65 -33.18 -3.41
N MET A 120 -13.01 -32.24 -4.27
CA MET A 120 -13.73 -31.04 -3.86
C MET A 120 -14.59 -30.51 -5.02
N HIS A 121 -15.93 -30.58 -4.88
CA HIS A 121 -16.86 -30.16 -5.92
C HIS A 121 -17.72 -28.94 -5.54
N GLU A 122 -17.76 -28.60 -4.24
CA GLU A 122 -18.70 -27.59 -3.72
C GLU A 122 -18.16 -26.16 -3.80
N ILE A 123 -16.83 -25.96 -3.80
CA ILE A 123 -16.21 -24.64 -3.79
C ILE A 123 -16.04 -24.15 -5.23
N LYS A 124 -16.82 -23.14 -5.61
CA LYS A 124 -16.61 -22.43 -6.88
C LYS A 124 -15.32 -21.61 -6.85
N ILE A 125 -14.52 -21.77 -7.87
CA ILE A 125 -13.32 -20.94 -8.12
C ILE A 125 -13.46 -20.23 -9.46
N ALA A 126 -12.73 -19.12 -9.63
CA ALA A 126 -12.67 -18.46 -10.91
C ALA A 126 -11.99 -19.38 -11.96
N ASP A 127 -12.48 -19.31 -13.21
CA ASP A 127 -11.95 -20.12 -14.34
C ASP A 127 -10.47 -19.82 -14.64
N ARG A 128 -10.00 -18.65 -14.24
CA ARG A 128 -8.63 -18.22 -14.44
C ARG A 128 -7.93 -17.98 -13.10
N PRO A 129 -6.63 -18.32 -13.00
CA PRO A 129 -5.86 -18.01 -11.80
C PRO A 129 -5.76 -16.48 -11.61
N PRO A 130 -5.60 -16.02 -10.37
CA PRO A 130 -5.24 -14.63 -10.08
C PRO A 130 -3.96 -14.21 -10.81
N GLU A 131 -3.84 -12.93 -11.12
CA GLU A 131 -2.63 -12.40 -11.76
C GLU A 131 -1.38 -12.70 -10.92
N SER A 132 -0.26 -12.99 -11.60
CA SER A 132 1.00 -13.32 -10.97
C SER A 132 1.65 -12.09 -10.31
N SER A 133 2.58 -12.34 -9.38
CA SER A 133 3.43 -11.31 -8.77
C SER A 133 4.27 -10.55 -9.80
N VAL A 134 4.72 -11.21 -10.87
CA VAL A 134 5.42 -10.56 -11.99
C VAL A 134 4.52 -9.52 -12.67
N LYS A 135 3.25 -9.87 -12.94
CA LYS A 135 2.29 -8.92 -13.52
C LYS A 135 1.96 -7.78 -12.56
N LEU A 136 1.88 -8.07 -11.26
CA LEU A 136 1.69 -7.03 -10.25
C LEU A 136 2.86 -6.03 -10.25
N ALA A 137 4.11 -6.51 -10.22
CA ALA A 137 5.30 -5.67 -10.28
C ALA A 137 5.35 -4.81 -11.56
N GLN A 138 5.02 -5.41 -12.71
CA GLN A 138 4.92 -4.68 -13.98
C GLN A 138 3.87 -3.56 -13.93
N LYS A 139 2.71 -3.83 -13.34
CA LYS A 139 1.61 -2.87 -13.17
C LYS A 139 2.01 -1.73 -12.23
N MET A 140 2.68 -2.04 -11.11
CA MET A 140 3.23 -1.03 -10.21
C MET A 140 4.25 -0.14 -10.92
N ALA A 141 5.18 -0.72 -11.69
CA ALA A 141 6.16 0.03 -12.47
C ALA A 141 5.50 0.90 -13.57
N GLN A 142 4.44 0.40 -14.21
CA GLN A 142 3.66 1.18 -15.18
C GLN A 142 3.00 2.40 -14.52
N ILE A 143 2.41 2.21 -13.33
CA ILE A 143 1.77 3.27 -12.55
C ILE A 143 2.76 4.33 -12.12
N SER A 144 3.97 3.93 -11.68
CA SER A 144 5.05 4.89 -11.39
C SER A 144 5.36 5.77 -12.60
N ARG A 145 5.52 5.18 -13.78
CA ARG A 145 5.81 5.94 -15.01
C ARG A 145 4.64 6.84 -15.43
N GLN A 146 3.41 6.37 -15.28
CA GLN A 146 2.22 7.07 -15.75
C GLN A 146 1.80 8.23 -14.85
N PHE A 147 1.91 8.07 -13.52
CA PHE A 147 1.36 9.00 -12.53
C PHE A 147 2.41 9.60 -11.60
N GLY A 148 3.69 9.22 -11.73
CA GLY A 148 4.75 9.68 -10.84
C GLY A 148 4.67 9.12 -9.42
N ILE A 149 3.89 8.05 -9.20
CA ILE A 149 3.77 7.40 -7.88
C ILE A 149 5.08 6.71 -7.52
N VAL A 150 5.51 6.90 -6.29
CA VAL A 150 6.70 6.27 -5.71
C VAL A 150 6.25 5.14 -4.79
N TRP A 151 6.73 3.92 -5.05
CA TRP A 151 6.53 2.78 -4.16
C TRP A 151 7.71 2.67 -3.20
N LYS A 152 7.40 2.49 -1.92
CA LYS A 152 8.35 2.20 -0.86
C LYS A 152 7.85 1.01 -0.06
N PHE A 153 8.76 0.28 0.56
CA PHE A 153 8.47 -0.93 1.32
C PHE A 153 9.14 -0.84 2.69
N CYS A 154 8.52 -1.45 3.68
CA CYS A 154 9.07 -1.54 5.04
C CYS A 154 8.45 -2.73 5.78
N ALA A 155 9.04 -3.09 6.92
CA ALA A 155 8.37 -3.94 7.88
C ALA A 155 7.29 -3.14 8.63
N PRO A 156 6.21 -3.78 9.15
CA PRO A 156 5.11 -3.08 9.82
C PRO A 156 5.53 -2.26 11.05
N ASP A 157 6.58 -2.66 11.75
CA ASP A 157 7.14 -1.93 12.90
C ASP A 157 7.98 -0.71 12.54
N GLU A 158 8.40 -0.60 11.27
CA GLU A 158 9.16 0.54 10.74
C GLU A 158 8.25 1.64 10.16
N THR A 159 6.94 1.38 9.97
CA THR A 159 6.04 2.25 9.19
C THR A 159 6.03 3.69 9.69
N GLY A 160 5.95 3.89 11.02
CA GLY A 160 5.94 5.24 11.62
C GLY A 160 7.22 6.03 11.34
N GLU A 161 8.39 5.39 11.50
CA GLU A 161 9.69 5.98 11.19
C GLU A 161 9.78 6.36 9.72
N ARG A 162 9.44 5.45 8.82
CA ARG A 162 9.49 5.67 7.36
C ARG A 162 8.59 6.81 6.90
N ILE A 163 7.40 6.97 7.51
CA ILE A 163 6.50 8.09 7.20
C ILE A 163 7.17 9.42 7.55
N ILE A 164 7.75 9.50 8.75
CA ILE A 164 8.41 10.73 9.23
C ILE A 164 9.61 11.09 8.34
N ASP A 165 10.45 10.11 8.01
CA ASP A 165 11.61 10.30 7.12
C ASP A 165 11.19 10.79 5.73
N MET A 166 10.18 10.17 5.14
CA MET A 166 9.70 10.52 3.79
C MET A 166 9.06 11.91 3.73
N LEU A 167 8.47 12.38 4.83
CA LEU A 167 7.84 13.69 4.90
C LEU A 167 8.80 14.81 5.28
N GLY A 168 10.10 14.52 5.48
CA GLY A 168 11.13 15.49 5.79
C GLY A 168 11.40 15.63 7.28
N GLY A 169 11.10 14.58 8.03
CA GLY A 169 11.60 14.43 9.40
C GLY A 169 13.13 14.43 9.37
N VAL A 170 13.74 15.39 10.02
CA VAL A 170 15.16 15.30 10.39
C VAL A 170 15.20 14.22 11.45
N GLY A 171 15.75 13.05 11.13
CA GLY A 171 16.07 12.06 12.14
C GLY A 171 16.92 12.69 13.26
N PRO A 172 16.91 12.10 14.44
CA PRO A 172 17.65 12.61 15.57
C PRO A 172 19.14 12.73 15.27
#